data_87bb5ab3e3b10aa2527bc668f8a2da88
#
_entry.id   87bb5ab3e3b10aa2527bc668f8a2da88
#
_cell.length_a   1.000
_cell.length_b   1.000
_cell.length_c   1.000
_cell.angle_alpha   90.00
_cell.angle_beta   90.00
_cell.angle_gamma   90.00
#
_symmetry.space_group_name_H-M   'P 1'
#
loop_
_entity.id
_entity.type
_entity.pdbx_description
1 polymer ?
#
loop_
_entity_poly.entity_id
_entity_poly.type
_entity_poly.pdbx_seq_one_letter_code
_entity_poly.pdbx_strand_id
1 'polypeptide(L)'
;MKNEEFYHSDSKFSSFLFPLSTFFCTFALEMESNEAIRWYPMRVTYHRELRIKEQLDSLGICNFVPMHYDLADSSDGPYKMLVPAIHNLIFVHASQEVLTRLKMHRKEFEPMRYMTKTSADGHKELLYVPDRQMKDFMRVASVQDDSIIFLDVRDSSNMGRRVRITAGRFKGVEGVIKRIKKNKYFLIQIDGVAAVAITYVPADCLEPI
;
A
#
# COMPACT_ATOMS: atom_id res chain seq x y z
N MET A 1 -61.72 3.39 24.79
CA MET A 1 -60.83 4.23 25.59
C MET A 1 -59.53 3.49 25.79
N LYS A 2 -58.43 4.15 25.43
CA LYS A 2 -57.01 3.80 25.59
C LYS A 2 -56.41 2.86 24.54
N ASN A 3 -55.63 3.52 23.71
CA ASN A 3 -54.65 3.00 22.74
C ASN A 3 -53.46 2.35 23.48
N GLU A 4 -53.01 1.23 22.98
CA GLU A 4 -51.65 0.70 23.25
C GLU A 4 -50.89 0.71 21.94
N GLU A 5 -49.86 1.57 21.91
CA GLU A 5 -48.91 1.65 20.82
C GLU A 5 -47.91 0.49 20.93
N PHE A 6 -47.82 -0.30 19.85
CA PHE A 6 -46.80 -1.32 19.66
C PHE A 6 -45.51 -0.64 19.23
N TYR A 7 -44.49 -0.69 20.10
CA TYR A 7 -43.13 -0.36 19.76
C TYR A 7 -42.50 -1.50 18.95
N HIS A 8 -42.29 -1.25 17.66
CA HIS A 8 -41.48 -2.09 16.79
C HIS A 8 -40.03 -1.71 17.00
N SER A 9 -39.24 -2.65 17.55
CA SER A 9 -37.81 -2.58 17.69
C SER A 9 -37.17 -3.04 16.38
N ASP A 10 -36.86 -2.09 15.52
CA ASP A 10 -36.03 -2.35 14.32
C ASP A 10 -34.56 -2.40 14.73
N SER A 11 -34.03 -3.61 14.77
CA SER A 11 -32.59 -3.86 14.85
C SER A 11 -31.92 -3.46 13.53
N LYS A 12 -31.38 -2.26 13.47
CA LYS A 12 -30.53 -1.81 12.36
C LYS A 12 -29.20 -2.52 12.44
N PHE A 13 -29.06 -3.60 11.68
CA PHE A 13 -27.77 -4.11 11.25
C PHE A 13 -27.12 -3.01 10.39
N SER A 14 -26.21 -2.27 10.98
CA SER A 14 -25.33 -1.35 10.27
C SER A 14 -24.28 -2.18 9.55
N SER A 15 -24.57 -2.50 8.29
CA SER A 15 -23.58 -2.98 7.34
C SER A 15 -22.57 -1.87 7.11
N PHE A 16 -21.38 -2.02 7.66
CA PHE A 16 -20.22 -1.22 7.31
C PHE A 16 -19.82 -1.54 5.85
N LEU A 17 -20.54 -0.93 4.94
CA LEU A 17 -20.09 -0.73 3.58
C LEU A 17 -18.96 0.30 3.64
N PHE A 18 -17.73 -0.17 3.49
CA PHE A 18 -16.61 0.69 3.15
C PHE A 18 -16.97 1.44 1.86
N PRO A 19 -17.05 2.76 1.88
CA PRO A 19 -17.35 3.48 0.67
C PRO A 19 -16.18 3.32 -0.30
N LEU A 20 -16.47 2.84 -1.49
CA LEU A 20 -15.63 2.87 -2.71
C LEU A 20 -15.28 4.31 -3.14
N SER A 21 -15.50 5.29 -2.29
CA SER A 21 -15.29 6.71 -2.55
C SER A 21 -13.86 7.22 -2.35
N THR A 22 -12.89 6.34 -2.08
CA THR A 22 -11.47 6.74 -2.01
C THR A 22 -10.86 7.04 -3.38
N PHE A 23 -11.65 6.99 -4.46
CA PHE A 23 -11.21 7.36 -5.81
C PHE A 23 -11.39 8.83 -6.16
N PHE A 24 -11.96 9.63 -5.28
CA PHE A 24 -12.11 11.07 -5.49
C PHE A 24 -11.34 11.89 -4.46
N CYS A 25 -10.03 11.67 -4.38
CA CYS A 25 -9.16 12.68 -3.79
C CYS A 25 -8.69 13.63 -4.89
N THR A 26 -9.65 14.22 -5.60
CA THR A 26 -9.47 15.41 -6.43
C THR A 26 -9.91 16.59 -5.59
N PHE A 27 -9.09 17.04 -4.68
CA PHE A 27 -9.25 18.39 -4.17
C PHE A 27 -7.94 19.13 -4.38
N ALA A 28 -7.97 19.85 -5.48
CA ALA A 28 -7.92 21.30 -5.52
C ALA A 28 -6.80 21.91 -4.64
N LEU A 29 -5.56 21.61 -4.93
CA LEU A 29 -4.59 22.64 -5.15
C LEU A 29 -4.53 22.81 -6.66
N GLU A 30 -5.46 23.61 -7.19
CA GLU A 30 -5.33 24.26 -8.49
C GLU A 30 -4.07 25.13 -8.43
N MET A 31 -2.97 24.48 -8.67
CA MET A 31 -1.77 25.09 -9.17
C MET A 31 -1.48 24.34 -10.45
N GLU A 32 -1.57 25.04 -11.54
CA GLU A 32 -1.16 24.64 -12.87
C GLU A 32 0.30 24.20 -12.88
N SER A 33 0.60 23.05 -12.26
CA SER A 33 1.85 22.36 -12.50
C SER A 33 1.57 21.33 -13.58
N ASN A 34 2.10 21.55 -14.74
CA ASN A 34 2.08 20.65 -15.89
C ASN A 34 2.90 19.37 -15.60
N GLU A 35 3.17 19.06 -14.33
CA GLU A 35 3.92 17.90 -13.88
C GLU A 35 3.01 16.71 -13.63
N ALA A 36 3.37 15.57 -14.20
CA ALA A 36 2.63 14.32 -14.04
C ALA A 36 2.57 13.90 -12.55
N ILE A 37 1.37 13.66 -12.06
CA ILE A 37 1.13 13.04 -10.75
C ILE A 37 1.55 11.58 -10.85
N ARG A 38 2.37 11.11 -9.88
CA ARG A 38 2.94 9.75 -9.86
C ARG A 38 3.02 9.22 -8.44
N TRP A 39 3.12 7.92 -8.30
CA TRP A 39 3.44 7.27 -7.04
C TRP A 39 4.95 7.31 -6.76
N TYR A 40 5.34 8.05 -5.75
CA TYR A 40 6.73 8.10 -5.28
C TYR A 40 6.89 7.28 -4.01
N PRO A 41 7.73 6.22 -4.02
CA PRO A 41 8.16 5.60 -2.78
C PRO A 41 9.13 6.55 -2.07
N MET A 42 8.84 6.83 -0.81
CA MET A 42 9.61 7.74 0.01
C MET A 42 10.16 7.00 1.23
N ARG A 43 11.45 7.15 1.48
CA ARG A 43 12.03 6.75 2.76
C ARG A 43 11.70 7.77 3.82
N VAL A 44 11.33 7.27 5.00
CA VAL A 44 11.06 8.11 6.17
C VAL A 44 12.03 7.72 7.28
N THR A 45 12.75 8.69 7.85
CA THR A 45 13.69 8.40 8.93
C THR A 45 12.96 8.33 10.29
N TYR A 46 13.51 7.52 11.21
CA TYR A 46 13.06 7.42 12.61
C TYR A 46 11.63 6.87 12.80
N HIS A 47 11.19 5.92 11.97
CA HIS A 47 9.87 5.27 12.09
C HIS A 47 8.70 6.26 12.22
N ARG A 48 8.74 7.33 11.42
CA ARG A 48 7.72 8.38 11.42
C ARG A 48 6.69 8.25 10.30
N GLU A 49 6.65 7.12 9.62
CA GLU A 49 5.78 6.86 8.45
C GLU A 49 4.30 7.08 8.76
N LEU A 50 3.82 6.64 9.93
CA LEU A 50 2.41 6.86 10.33
C LEU A 50 2.11 8.33 10.62
N ARG A 51 3.03 9.03 11.29
CA ARG A 51 2.87 10.47 11.53
C ARG A 51 2.85 11.27 10.23
N ILE A 52 3.71 10.92 9.28
CA ILE A 52 3.73 11.55 7.96
C ILE A 52 2.45 11.22 7.19
N LYS A 53 1.97 9.98 7.28
CA LYS A 53 0.68 9.57 6.71
C LYS A 53 -0.44 10.48 7.20
N GLU A 54 -0.59 10.67 8.52
CA GLU A 54 -1.61 11.54 9.11
C GLU A 54 -1.53 12.98 8.58
N GLN A 55 -0.31 13.51 8.44
CA GLN A 55 -0.11 14.86 7.89
C GLN A 55 -0.48 14.94 6.40
N LEU A 56 -0.14 13.93 5.60
CA LEU A 56 -0.54 13.87 4.19
C LEU A 56 -2.06 13.73 4.05
N ASP A 57 -2.68 12.90 4.88
CA ASP A 57 -4.14 12.72 4.91
C ASP A 57 -4.84 14.06 5.25
N SER A 58 -4.32 14.83 6.21
CA SER A 58 -4.85 16.15 6.57
C SER A 58 -4.76 17.18 5.45
N LEU A 59 -3.84 16.98 4.51
CA LEU A 59 -3.66 17.82 3.31
C LEU A 59 -4.42 17.27 2.08
N GLY A 60 -5.15 16.16 2.23
CA GLY A 60 -5.82 15.50 1.12
C GLY A 60 -4.88 14.88 0.09
N ILE A 61 -3.62 14.61 0.45
CA ILE A 61 -2.63 14.00 -0.44
C ILE A 61 -2.72 12.49 -0.32
N CYS A 62 -3.03 11.82 -1.44
CA CYS A 62 -3.14 10.38 -1.49
C CYS A 62 -1.81 9.71 -1.15
N ASN A 63 -1.85 8.77 -0.22
CA ASN A 63 -0.66 8.07 0.26
C ASN A 63 -1.01 6.63 0.70
N PHE A 64 0.01 5.79 0.84
CA PHE A 64 -0.15 4.41 1.26
C PHE A 64 1.04 3.95 2.09
N VAL A 65 0.76 3.40 3.27
CA VAL A 65 1.72 2.67 4.12
C VAL A 65 1.24 1.23 4.19
N PRO A 66 2.04 0.24 3.74
CA PRO A 66 1.68 -1.17 3.92
C PRO A 66 1.63 -1.51 5.40
N MET A 67 0.53 -2.13 5.85
CA MET A 67 0.31 -2.46 7.26
C MET A 67 0.08 -3.96 7.43
N HIS A 68 0.46 -4.51 8.59
CA HIS A 68 0.13 -5.88 8.98
C HIS A 68 -0.18 -5.95 10.48
N TYR A 69 -0.82 -7.04 10.90
CA TYR A 69 -1.00 -7.31 12.33
C TYR A 69 0.25 -7.97 12.90
N ASP A 70 0.73 -7.44 14.00
CA ASP A 70 1.78 -8.05 14.83
C ASP A 70 1.25 -8.30 16.24
N LEU A 71 1.88 -9.22 16.95
CA LEU A 71 1.55 -9.52 18.34
C LEU A 71 2.37 -8.61 19.25
N ALA A 72 1.69 -7.83 20.06
CA ALA A 72 2.29 -7.01 21.09
C ALA A 72 1.92 -7.58 22.47
N ASP A 73 2.85 -7.57 23.40
CA ASP A 73 2.62 -7.99 24.79
C ASP A 73 2.09 -6.83 25.61
N SER A 74 1.08 -7.10 26.44
CA SER A 74 0.60 -6.17 27.46
C SER A 74 0.44 -6.88 28.80
N SER A 75 0.20 -6.11 29.87
CA SER A 75 -0.09 -6.66 31.22
C SER A 75 -1.28 -7.62 31.24
N ASP A 76 -2.22 -7.45 30.31
CA ASP A 76 -3.46 -8.23 30.21
C ASP A 76 -3.35 -9.40 29.20
N GLY A 77 -2.14 -9.63 28.64
CA GLY A 77 -1.83 -10.67 27.67
C GLY A 77 -1.54 -10.14 26.27
N PRO A 78 -1.17 -11.04 25.33
CA PRO A 78 -0.82 -10.65 23.97
C PRO A 78 -2.05 -10.15 23.20
N TYR A 79 -1.89 -9.06 22.46
CA TYR A 79 -2.92 -8.49 21.59
C TYR A 79 -2.39 -8.20 20.19
N LYS A 80 -3.29 -8.20 19.19
CA LYS A 80 -2.93 -7.85 17.80
C LYS A 80 -2.92 -6.34 17.63
N MET A 81 -1.80 -5.82 17.17
CA MET A 81 -1.62 -4.40 16.82
C MET A 81 -1.30 -4.24 15.35
N LEU A 82 -1.93 -3.25 14.70
CA LEU A 82 -1.67 -2.92 13.30
C LEU A 82 -0.43 -2.04 13.22
N VAL A 83 0.62 -2.54 12.57
CA VAL A 83 1.91 -1.87 12.44
C VAL A 83 2.36 -1.78 10.98
N PRO A 84 3.27 -0.85 10.63
CA PRO A 84 3.87 -0.81 9.31
C PRO A 84 4.59 -2.12 8.96
N ALA A 85 4.17 -2.75 7.88
CA ALA A 85 4.76 -4.01 7.40
C ALA A 85 6.18 -3.83 6.84
N ILE A 86 6.48 -2.63 6.36
CA ILE A 86 7.79 -2.23 5.86
C ILE A 86 8.16 -0.92 6.54
N HIS A 87 9.15 -1.00 7.42
CA HIS A 87 9.59 0.18 8.18
C HIS A 87 10.22 1.25 7.29
N ASN A 88 9.99 2.49 7.69
CA ASN A 88 10.56 3.66 7.03
C ASN A 88 10.15 3.81 5.56
N LEU A 89 8.97 3.33 5.16
CA LEU A 89 8.46 3.42 3.80
C LEU A 89 7.04 3.97 3.76
N ILE A 90 6.83 4.95 2.91
CA ILE A 90 5.52 5.46 2.53
C ILE A 90 5.48 5.70 1.02
N PHE A 91 4.37 5.37 0.38
CA PHE A 91 4.10 5.73 -1.01
C PHE A 91 3.23 6.97 -1.04
N VAL A 92 3.59 7.96 -1.87
CA VAL A 92 2.85 9.22 -1.99
C VAL A 92 2.49 9.46 -3.45
N HIS A 93 1.22 9.76 -3.71
CA HIS A 93 0.71 10.05 -5.05
C HIS A 93 0.54 11.54 -5.24
N ALA A 94 1.50 12.18 -5.86
CA ALA A 94 1.54 13.63 -6.06
C ALA A 94 2.46 14.00 -7.22
N SER A 95 2.52 15.29 -7.59
CA SER A 95 3.59 15.80 -8.45
C SER A 95 4.90 15.96 -7.67
N GLN A 96 6.02 15.88 -8.36
CA GLN A 96 7.33 16.10 -7.75
C GLN A 96 7.45 17.52 -7.16
N GLU A 97 6.86 18.49 -7.81
CA GLU A 97 6.83 19.88 -7.34
C GLU A 97 6.13 20.00 -5.98
N VAL A 98 4.93 19.41 -5.84
CA VAL A 98 4.18 19.42 -4.58
C VAL A 98 5.00 18.77 -3.47
N LEU A 99 5.58 17.59 -3.70
CA LEU A 99 6.39 16.90 -2.70
C LEU A 99 7.64 17.70 -2.32
N THR A 100 8.31 18.31 -3.28
CA THR A 100 9.50 19.12 -3.03
C THR A 100 9.13 20.36 -2.21
N ARG A 101 8.04 21.04 -2.55
CA ARG A 101 7.52 22.19 -1.79
C ARG A 101 7.17 21.84 -0.35
N LEU A 102 6.48 20.71 -0.13
CA LEU A 102 6.19 20.23 1.23
C LEU A 102 7.45 20.01 2.04
N LYS A 103 8.46 19.36 1.47
CA LYS A 103 9.73 19.08 2.14
C LYS A 103 10.54 20.36 2.45
N MET A 104 10.43 21.38 1.60
CA MET A 104 11.18 22.65 1.79
C MET A 104 10.51 23.56 2.81
N HIS A 105 9.18 23.58 2.89
CA HIS A 105 8.45 24.58 3.66
C HIS A 105 7.79 24.03 4.94
N ARG A 106 7.76 22.70 5.13
CA ARG A 106 7.14 22.09 6.30
C ARG A 106 8.09 21.12 6.98
N LYS A 107 8.45 21.41 8.22
CA LYS A 107 9.37 20.60 9.04
C LYS A 107 8.89 19.16 9.26
N GLU A 108 7.58 18.95 9.24
CA GLU A 108 6.96 17.64 9.40
C GLU A 108 7.41 16.67 8.30
N PHE A 109 7.65 17.17 7.08
CA PHE A 109 8.06 16.36 5.92
C PHE A 109 9.58 16.33 5.69
N GLU A 110 10.37 17.03 6.52
CA GLU A 110 11.83 16.96 6.46
C GLU A 110 12.38 15.51 6.54
N PRO A 111 11.79 14.59 7.34
CA PRO A 111 12.25 13.20 7.39
C PRO A 111 12.09 12.40 6.10
N MET A 112 11.28 12.87 5.14
CA MET A 112 11.05 12.16 3.87
C MET A 112 12.26 12.29 2.94
N ARG A 113 12.61 11.19 2.28
CA ARG A 113 13.67 11.15 1.26
C ARG A 113 13.17 10.41 0.03
N TYR A 114 13.39 11.00 -1.13
CA TYR A 114 13.14 10.31 -2.39
C TYR A 114 14.00 9.06 -2.50
N MET A 115 13.40 7.99 -3.00
CA MET A 115 14.15 6.85 -3.46
C MET A 115 14.59 7.08 -4.90
N THR A 116 15.79 6.62 -5.23
CA THR A 116 16.37 6.78 -6.56
C THR A 116 16.75 5.42 -7.13
N LYS A 117 16.71 5.31 -8.44
CA LYS A 117 17.30 4.21 -9.21
C LYS A 117 18.47 4.73 -10.02
N THR A 118 19.43 3.86 -10.33
CA THR A 118 20.49 4.18 -11.27
C THR A 118 20.02 3.79 -12.67
N SER A 119 20.00 4.76 -13.58
CA SER A 119 19.73 4.53 -15.01
C SER A 119 20.84 3.72 -15.67
N ALA A 120 20.57 3.18 -16.85
CA ALA A 120 21.57 2.46 -17.65
C ALA A 120 22.83 3.32 -17.96
N ASP A 121 22.65 4.63 -18.03
CA ASP A 121 23.70 5.63 -18.28
C ASP A 121 24.46 6.03 -17.00
N GLY A 122 24.17 5.38 -15.85
CA GLY A 122 24.81 5.68 -14.57
C GLY A 122 24.24 6.89 -13.82
N HIS A 123 23.24 7.59 -14.37
CA HIS A 123 22.61 8.73 -13.69
C HIS A 123 21.58 8.28 -12.65
N LYS A 124 21.47 9.04 -11.55
CA LYS A 124 20.44 8.82 -10.54
C LYS A 124 19.16 9.50 -10.96
N GLU A 125 18.10 8.71 -11.11
CA GLU A 125 16.74 9.17 -11.39
C GLU A 125 15.84 8.92 -10.20
N LEU A 126 14.82 9.76 -10.04
CA LEU A 126 13.80 9.53 -9.03
C LEU A 126 13.02 8.25 -9.38
N LEU A 127 12.85 7.42 -8.38
CA LEU A 127 12.05 6.22 -8.52
C LEU A 127 10.57 6.58 -8.42
N TYR A 128 9.78 6.12 -9.36
CA TYR A 128 8.31 6.16 -9.31
C TYR A 128 7.73 4.79 -9.65
N VAL A 129 6.54 4.52 -9.14
CA VAL A 129 5.82 3.27 -9.36
C VAL A 129 4.69 3.51 -10.35
N PRO A 130 4.59 2.75 -11.44
CA PRO A 130 3.45 2.83 -12.36
C PRO A 130 2.12 2.57 -11.63
N ASP A 131 1.06 3.30 -11.98
CA ASP A 131 -0.25 3.23 -11.32
C ASP A 131 -0.82 1.81 -11.26
N ARG A 132 -0.69 1.05 -12.34
CA ARG A 132 -1.15 -0.34 -12.39
C ARG A 132 -0.42 -1.20 -11.37
N GLN A 133 0.90 -1.10 -11.32
CA GLN A 133 1.73 -1.85 -10.37
C GLN A 133 1.41 -1.47 -8.92
N MET A 134 1.24 -0.17 -8.66
CA MET A 134 0.87 0.32 -7.33
C MET A 134 -0.52 -0.16 -6.93
N LYS A 135 -1.48 -0.16 -7.84
CA LYS A 135 -2.84 -0.67 -7.62
C LYS A 135 -2.83 -2.16 -7.26
N ASP A 136 -2.07 -2.97 -8.00
CA ASP A 136 -1.94 -4.40 -7.72
C ASP A 136 -1.25 -4.64 -6.37
N PHE A 137 -0.19 -3.88 -6.07
CA PHE A 137 0.50 -3.94 -4.79
C PHE A 137 -0.42 -3.56 -3.63
N MET A 138 -1.12 -2.41 -3.70
CA MET A 138 -2.05 -1.98 -2.66
C MET A 138 -3.17 -2.99 -2.43
N ARG A 139 -3.74 -3.54 -3.51
CA ARG A 139 -4.83 -4.51 -3.41
C ARG A 139 -4.44 -5.75 -2.61
N VAL A 140 -3.21 -6.22 -2.75
CA VAL A 140 -2.72 -7.38 -2.00
C VAL A 140 -2.21 -6.96 -0.63
N ALA A 141 -1.44 -5.89 -0.54
CA ALA A 141 -0.86 -5.40 0.71
C ALA A 141 -1.90 -4.88 1.74
N SER A 142 -3.12 -4.56 1.29
CA SER A 142 -4.23 -4.18 2.18
C SER A 142 -4.96 -5.36 2.81
N VAL A 143 -4.67 -6.59 2.38
CA VAL A 143 -5.25 -7.79 2.98
C VAL A 143 -4.48 -8.15 4.24
N GLN A 144 -5.18 -8.21 5.36
CA GLN A 144 -4.58 -8.42 6.68
C GLN A 144 -4.89 -9.85 7.16
N ASP A 145 -4.38 -10.83 6.43
CA ASP A 145 -4.47 -12.24 6.82
C ASP A 145 -3.10 -12.94 6.65
N ASP A 146 -2.97 -14.11 7.25
CA ASP A 146 -1.73 -14.90 7.27
C ASP A 146 -1.31 -15.41 5.88
N SER A 147 -2.15 -15.27 4.86
CA SER A 147 -1.82 -15.61 3.49
C SER A 147 -0.92 -14.58 2.80
N ILE A 148 -0.77 -13.41 3.41
CA ILE A 148 0.03 -12.30 2.88
C ILE A 148 1.29 -12.13 3.71
N ILE A 149 2.44 -12.14 3.03
CA ILE A 149 3.75 -11.99 3.66
C ILE A 149 4.50 -10.85 2.97
N PHE A 150 5.06 -9.95 3.77
CA PHE A 150 5.97 -8.92 3.26
C PHE A 150 7.40 -9.46 3.26
N LEU A 151 8.11 -9.25 2.15
CA LEU A 151 9.47 -9.76 1.95
C LEU A 151 10.47 -8.62 1.89
N ASP A 152 11.68 -8.86 2.39
CA ASP A 152 12.79 -7.93 2.20
C ASP A 152 13.14 -7.86 0.69
N VAL A 153 13.38 -6.65 0.23
CA VAL A 153 13.74 -6.36 -1.17
C VAL A 153 14.96 -7.16 -1.63
N ARG A 154 15.89 -7.43 -0.71
CA ARG A 154 17.10 -8.21 -0.98
C ARG A 154 16.81 -9.66 -1.39
N ASP A 155 15.70 -10.22 -0.92
CA ASP A 155 15.27 -11.58 -1.26
C ASP A 155 14.47 -11.64 -2.56
N SER A 156 14.10 -10.50 -3.12
CA SER A 156 13.24 -10.35 -4.30
C SER A 156 14.06 -10.14 -5.58
N SER A 157 15.01 -11.04 -5.92
CA SER A 157 15.63 -11.01 -7.26
C SER A 157 14.58 -11.21 -8.35
N ASN A 158 14.70 -10.47 -9.46
CA ASN A 158 13.73 -10.45 -10.58
C ASN A 158 13.59 -11.77 -11.36
N MET A 159 14.23 -12.86 -10.92
CA MET A 159 14.14 -14.14 -11.58
C MET A 159 12.90 -14.93 -11.16
N GLY A 160 11.91 -14.96 -12.02
CA GLY A 160 10.69 -15.72 -11.83
C GLY A 160 9.80 -15.68 -13.07
N ARG A 161 8.82 -16.59 -13.14
CA ARG A 161 7.85 -16.63 -14.24
C ARG A 161 6.75 -15.59 -14.00
N ARG A 162 6.58 -14.66 -14.93
CA ARG A 162 5.48 -13.68 -14.88
C ARG A 162 4.15 -14.37 -15.14
N VAL A 163 3.16 -14.08 -14.31
CA VAL A 163 1.82 -14.67 -14.39
C VAL A 163 0.77 -13.66 -13.93
N ARG A 164 -0.48 -13.90 -14.37
CA ARG A 164 -1.67 -13.17 -13.94
C ARG A 164 -2.60 -14.12 -13.21
N ILE A 165 -3.25 -13.64 -12.16
CA ILE A 165 -4.30 -14.38 -11.46
C ILE A 165 -5.61 -14.26 -12.23
N THR A 166 -6.24 -15.39 -12.59
CA THR A 166 -7.45 -15.45 -13.42
C THR A 166 -8.74 -15.53 -12.63
N ALA A 167 -8.68 -15.94 -11.35
CA ALA A 167 -9.86 -16.16 -10.51
C ALA A 167 -9.64 -15.72 -9.05
N GLY A 168 -10.74 -15.66 -8.29
CA GLY A 168 -10.72 -15.33 -6.86
C GLY A 168 -10.56 -13.83 -6.55
N ARG A 169 -10.29 -13.53 -5.26
CA ARG A 169 -10.21 -12.14 -4.74
C ARG A 169 -9.13 -11.27 -5.41
N PHE A 170 -8.09 -11.91 -5.94
CA PHE A 170 -6.98 -11.25 -6.60
C PHE A 170 -7.02 -11.34 -8.13
N LYS A 171 -8.16 -11.69 -8.71
CA LYS A 171 -8.32 -11.77 -10.18
C LYS A 171 -7.81 -10.51 -10.87
N GLY A 172 -6.97 -10.69 -11.90
CA GLY A 172 -6.37 -9.62 -12.70
C GLY A 172 -5.04 -9.08 -12.16
N VAL A 173 -4.64 -9.45 -10.93
CA VAL A 173 -3.34 -9.06 -10.37
C VAL A 173 -2.22 -9.75 -11.12
N GLU A 174 -1.19 -8.97 -11.50
CA GLU A 174 0.01 -9.47 -12.16
C GLU A 174 1.19 -9.54 -11.17
N GLY A 175 1.98 -10.59 -11.30
CA GLY A 175 3.11 -10.83 -10.44
C GLY A 175 4.06 -11.88 -10.98
N VAL A 176 4.92 -12.36 -10.10
CA VAL A 176 5.95 -13.35 -10.43
C VAL A 176 5.83 -14.56 -9.51
N ILE A 177 5.85 -15.75 -10.09
CA ILE A 177 6.01 -16.99 -9.30
C ILE A 177 7.47 -17.18 -8.96
N LYS A 178 7.76 -17.19 -7.68
CA LYS A 178 9.12 -17.44 -7.17
C LYS A 178 9.12 -18.56 -6.15
N ARG A 179 10.19 -19.35 -6.16
CA ARG A 179 10.44 -20.35 -5.13
C ARG A 179 11.35 -19.75 -4.07
N ILE A 180 10.86 -19.64 -2.84
CA ILE A 180 11.63 -19.19 -1.69
C ILE A 180 11.78 -20.38 -0.75
N LYS A 181 13.01 -20.82 -0.50
CA LYS A 181 13.31 -22.09 0.20
C LYS A 181 12.63 -23.26 -0.53
N LYS A 182 11.63 -23.90 0.06
CA LYS A 182 10.90 -25.05 -0.54
C LYS A 182 9.53 -24.68 -1.08
N ASN A 183 9.01 -23.47 -0.80
CA ASN A 183 7.66 -23.05 -1.10
C ASN A 183 7.60 -22.14 -2.34
N LYS A 184 6.51 -22.26 -3.10
CA LYS A 184 6.20 -21.35 -4.21
C LYS A 184 5.33 -20.22 -3.70
N TYR A 185 5.69 -18.99 -4.06
CA TYR A 185 4.95 -17.78 -3.72
C TYR A 185 4.59 -17.02 -4.98
N PHE A 186 3.44 -16.38 -4.97
CA PHE A 186 3.09 -15.37 -5.95
C PHE A 186 3.48 -14.00 -5.38
N LEU A 187 4.40 -13.30 -6.05
CA LEU A 187 4.95 -12.04 -5.60
C LEU A 187 4.50 -10.88 -6.47
N ILE A 188 4.09 -9.81 -5.81
CA ILE A 188 3.96 -8.48 -6.42
C ILE A 188 5.15 -7.67 -5.91
N GLN A 189 6.00 -7.24 -6.85
CA GLN A 189 7.24 -6.53 -6.53
C GLN A 189 7.17 -5.10 -7.04
N ILE A 190 7.70 -4.19 -6.24
CA ILE A 190 8.11 -2.85 -6.66
C ILE A 190 9.63 -2.85 -6.57
N ASP A 191 10.29 -2.89 -7.71
CA ASP A 191 11.73 -3.12 -7.82
C ASP A 191 12.55 -2.17 -6.95
N GLY A 192 13.40 -2.74 -6.11
CA GLY A 192 14.25 -1.99 -5.19
C GLY A 192 13.53 -1.33 -4.00
N VAL A 193 12.21 -1.51 -3.85
CA VAL A 193 11.39 -0.83 -2.84
C VAL A 193 10.72 -1.80 -1.89
N ALA A 194 9.85 -2.67 -2.42
CA ALA A 194 8.97 -3.52 -1.62
C ALA A 194 8.55 -4.77 -2.39
N ALA A 195 8.25 -5.83 -1.66
CA ALA A 195 7.61 -7.01 -2.21
C ALA A 195 6.57 -7.55 -1.24
N VAL A 196 5.41 -7.93 -1.77
CA VAL A 196 4.36 -8.64 -1.04
C VAL A 196 4.11 -9.98 -1.71
N ALA A 197 3.99 -11.03 -0.91
CA ALA A 197 3.79 -12.38 -1.39
C ALA A 197 2.44 -12.93 -0.94
N ILE A 198 1.75 -13.62 -1.85
CA ILE A 198 0.62 -14.49 -1.54
C ILE A 198 1.18 -15.90 -1.36
N THR A 199 0.93 -16.50 -0.19
CA THR A 199 1.50 -17.81 0.16
C THR A 199 0.95 -18.95 -0.67
N TYR A 200 -0.29 -18.83 -1.13
CA TYR A 200 -0.93 -19.88 -1.94
C TYR A 200 -1.85 -19.27 -3.00
N VAL A 201 -1.59 -19.62 -4.25
CA VAL A 201 -2.52 -19.40 -5.37
C VAL A 201 -2.61 -20.72 -6.14
N PRO A 202 -3.84 -21.27 -6.36
CA PRO A 202 -4.01 -22.48 -7.14
C PRO A 202 -3.42 -22.35 -8.55
N ALA A 203 -2.81 -23.42 -9.07
CA ALA A 203 -2.11 -23.36 -10.36
C ALA A 203 -3.05 -23.12 -11.55
N ASP A 204 -4.29 -23.62 -11.46
CA ASP A 204 -5.38 -23.41 -12.43
C ASP A 204 -5.89 -21.96 -12.47
N CYS A 205 -5.58 -21.18 -11.43
CA CYS A 205 -5.87 -19.75 -11.36
C CYS A 205 -4.72 -18.87 -11.88
N LEU A 206 -3.70 -19.44 -12.54
CA LEU A 206 -2.51 -18.71 -12.99
C LEU A 206 -2.33 -18.81 -14.51
N GLU A 207 -2.26 -17.67 -15.17
CA GLU A 207 -2.02 -17.54 -16.60
C GLU A 207 -0.64 -16.90 -16.84
N PRO A 208 0.23 -17.49 -17.69
CA PRO A 208 1.49 -16.85 -18.10
C PRO A 208 1.26 -15.58 -18.90
N ILE A 209 2.11 -14.56 -18.67
CA ILE A 209 2.10 -13.29 -19.41
C ILE A 209 3.51 -12.88 -19.87
#